data_40411ba84ea7c8418fbfca2bd49885da
#
_entry.id   40411ba84ea7c8418fbfca2bd49885da
#
_cell.length_a   1.000
_cell.length_b   1.000
_cell.length_c   1.000
_cell.angle_alpha   90.00
_cell.angle_beta   90.00
_cell.angle_gamma   90.00
#
_symmetry.space_group_name_H-M   'P 1'
#
loop_
_entity.id
_entity.type
_entity.pdbx_description
1 polymer ?
#
loop_
_entity_poly.entity_id
_entity_poly.type
_entity_poly.pdbx_seq_one_letter_code
_entity_poly.pdbx_strand_id
1 'polypeptide(L)'
;MVSPVKLIECPRDAMQGWPDFIPTAQKIEYLNALLHVGFDTLDFGSFVSPKAIPQLRDTADVLEGLKLENVSTKLLAIVANLRGAQEAAAFPKIRYLGYPFSISETFQQRNTNASIAESLQRVEEIVELCAGNNKEPVIYISMGFGNPYGDAWNPDIVIHWVKKLADMGIRIIALADTVGVSTPESIRHLFSALIPECHTVELGAHLHTHPDTWKEKVEAAWESGCRRFDSAFNGIGGCPMADDRLVGNMATEA
;
A
#
# COMPACT_ATOMS: atom_id res chain seq x y z
N MET A 1 9.08 -19.52 -16.95
CA MET A 1 9.60 -19.47 -15.57
C MET A 1 8.55 -18.78 -14.73
N VAL A 2 8.23 -19.30 -13.55
CA VAL A 2 7.30 -18.65 -12.62
C VAL A 2 8.03 -17.42 -12.04
N SER A 3 7.40 -16.25 -12.10
CA SER A 3 7.97 -15.03 -11.48
C SER A 3 8.16 -15.25 -9.97
N PRO A 4 9.27 -14.78 -9.39
CA PRO A 4 9.47 -14.87 -7.95
C PRO A 4 8.38 -14.08 -7.21
N VAL A 5 8.04 -14.56 -6.01
CA VAL A 5 7.13 -13.84 -5.11
C VAL A 5 7.86 -12.65 -4.53
N LYS A 6 7.16 -11.53 -4.44
CA LYS A 6 7.59 -10.35 -3.71
C LYS A 6 6.73 -10.21 -2.46
N LEU A 7 7.38 -10.24 -1.32
CA LEU A 7 6.74 -9.91 -0.05
C LEU A 7 7.08 -8.47 0.34
N ILE A 8 6.06 -7.73 0.66
CA ILE A 8 6.15 -6.34 1.11
C ILE A 8 5.75 -6.31 2.57
N GLU A 9 6.70 -6.02 3.43
CA GLU A 9 6.42 -5.86 4.85
C GLU A 9 5.97 -4.44 5.14
N CYS A 10 4.86 -4.28 5.87
CA CYS A 10 4.17 -3.01 6.08
C CYS A 10 4.17 -2.54 7.55
N PRO A 11 5.34 -2.39 8.22
CA PRO A 11 5.41 -1.90 9.59
C PRO A 11 4.81 -0.50 9.77
N ARG A 12 4.83 0.34 8.74
CA ARG A 12 4.18 1.65 8.77
C ARG A 12 2.67 1.50 8.98
N ASP A 13 2.04 0.59 8.24
CA ASP A 13 0.60 0.33 8.36
C ASP A 13 0.26 -0.27 9.72
N ALA A 14 1.07 -1.20 10.20
CA ALA A 14 0.95 -1.77 11.53
C ALA A 14 1.01 -0.72 12.64
N MET A 15 1.91 0.26 12.53
CA MET A 15 2.13 1.26 13.56
C MET A 15 1.17 2.46 13.51
N GLN A 16 0.64 2.82 12.33
CA GLN A 16 -0.06 4.11 12.15
C GLN A 16 -1.25 4.33 13.09
N GLY A 17 -1.96 3.27 13.47
CA GLY A 17 -3.10 3.30 14.38
C GLY A 17 -2.75 3.02 15.84
N TRP A 18 -1.46 2.87 16.19
CA TRP A 18 -1.06 2.57 17.56
C TRP A 18 -1.33 3.76 18.47
N PRO A 19 -1.99 3.54 19.63
CA PRO A 19 -2.47 4.64 20.47
C PRO A 19 -1.35 5.47 21.09
N ASP A 20 -0.29 4.81 21.55
CA ASP A 20 0.86 5.46 22.16
C ASP A 20 1.96 5.71 21.12
N PHE A 21 2.61 6.88 21.19
CA PHE A 21 3.71 7.16 20.29
C PHE A 21 4.88 6.20 20.53
N ILE A 22 5.19 5.39 19.51
CA ILE A 22 6.35 4.51 19.54
C ILE A 22 7.61 5.37 19.41
N PRO A 23 8.55 5.29 20.36
CA PRO A 23 9.78 6.09 20.30
C PRO A 23 10.57 5.84 19.02
N THR A 24 11.14 6.90 18.44
CA THR A 24 11.93 6.85 17.19
C THR A 24 13.01 5.76 17.23
N ALA A 25 13.72 5.64 18.36
CA ALA A 25 14.76 4.63 18.53
C ALA A 25 14.22 3.19 18.42
N GLN A 26 13.02 2.92 18.94
CA GLN A 26 12.39 1.60 18.82
C GLN A 26 11.95 1.31 17.37
N LYS A 27 11.41 2.31 16.67
CA LYS A 27 11.11 2.18 15.24
C LYS A 27 12.37 1.84 14.44
N ILE A 28 13.47 2.56 14.69
CA ILE A 28 14.76 2.33 14.02
C ILE A 28 15.27 0.91 14.29
N GLU A 29 15.22 0.45 15.55
CA GLU A 29 15.64 -0.90 15.92
C GLU A 29 14.82 -1.96 15.21
N TYR A 30 13.49 -1.84 15.25
CA TYR A 30 12.57 -2.77 14.59
C TYR A 30 12.76 -2.81 13.07
N LEU A 31 12.80 -1.64 12.42
CA LEU A 31 12.97 -1.57 10.98
C LEU A 31 14.34 -2.10 10.51
N ASN A 32 15.40 -1.85 11.28
CA ASN A 32 16.71 -2.43 10.99
C ASN A 32 16.70 -3.97 11.09
N ALA A 33 15.95 -4.55 12.03
CA ALA A 33 15.77 -6.00 12.09
C ALA A 33 15.05 -6.53 10.84
N LEU A 34 13.97 -5.86 10.40
CA LEU A 34 13.20 -6.22 9.20
C LEU A 34 14.03 -6.14 7.90
N LEU A 35 14.93 -5.18 7.78
CA LEU A 35 15.80 -5.02 6.62
C LEU A 35 16.70 -6.22 6.35
N HIS A 36 16.99 -7.05 7.35
CA HIS A 36 17.79 -8.25 7.23
C HIS A 36 17.00 -9.55 7.00
N VAL A 37 15.67 -9.49 6.98
CA VAL A 37 14.80 -10.65 6.72
C VAL A 37 14.80 -11.05 5.23
N GLY A 38 14.95 -10.06 4.34
CA GLY A 38 15.01 -10.31 2.88
C GLY A 38 13.70 -10.01 2.14
N PHE A 39 12.84 -9.17 2.68
CA PHE A 39 11.67 -8.65 1.96
C PHE A 39 12.07 -7.90 0.68
N ASP A 40 11.23 -7.96 -0.36
CA ASP A 40 11.45 -7.15 -1.57
C ASP A 40 11.36 -5.66 -1.24
N THR A 41 10.35 -5.28 -0.47
CA THR A 41 10.07 -3.88 -0.12
C THR A 41 9.66 -3.78 1.35
N LEU A 42 10.05 -2.69 1.99
CA LEU A 42 9.64 -2.31 3.34
C LEU A 42 8.85 -0.99 3.26
N ASP A 43 7.55 -1.03 3.58
CA ASP A 43 6.73 0.16 3.80
C ASP A 43 7.05 0.72 5.19
N PHE A 44 8.09 1.57 5.24
CA PHE A 44 8.75 1.93 6.50
C PHE A 44 8.18 3.18 7.16
N GLY A 45 7.51 4.05 6.40
CA GLY A 45 7.12 5.35 6.91
C GLY A 45 6.18 6.13 6.01
N SER A 46 5.87 7.37 6.40
CA SER A 46 4.91 8.20 5.68
C SER A 46 5.26 9.68 5.79
N PHE A 47 5.09 10.39 4.68
CA PHE A 47 5.18 11.85 4.59
C PHE A 47 3.79 12.51 4.48
N VAL A 48 2.85 12.00 5.27
CA VAL A 48 1.53 12.61 5.46
C VAL A 48 1.58 13.63 6.59
N SER A 49 0.50 14.44 6.71
CA SER A 49 0.41 15.43 7.79
C SER A 49 0.56 14.77 9.18
N PRO A 50 1.48 15.24 10.04
CA PRO A 50 1.59 14.80 11.42
C PRO A 50 0.31 14.98 12.25
N LYS A 51 -0.59 15.87 11.82
CA LYS A 51 -1.89 16.04 12.46
C LYS A 51 -2.84 14.89 12.14
N ALA A 52 -2.73 14.32 10.92
CA ALA A 52 -3.55 13.18 10.51
C ALA A 52 -3.00 11.87 11.10
N ILE A 53 -1.69 11.66 11.02
CA ILE A 53 -1.03 10.45 11.52
C ILE A 53 0.15 10.84 12.43
N PRO A 54 -0.13 11.18 13.70
CA PRO A 54 0.92 11.62 14.64
C PRO A 54 2.02 10.59 14.87
N GLN A 55 1.69 9.30 14.72
CA GLN A 55 2.61 8.20 14.91
C GLN A 55 3.82 8.24 13.96
N LEU A 56 3.64 8.80 12.76
CA LEU A 56 4.67 8.80 11.71
C LEU A 56 5.35 10.16 11.49
N ARG A 57 5.20 11.09 12.44
CA ARG A 57 5.77 12.45 12.36
C ARG A 57 7.31 12.49 12.29
N ASP A 58 7.94 11.40 12.70
CA ASP A 58 9.40 11.22 12.80
C ASP A 58 9.99 10.36 11.66
N THR A 59 9.24 10.16 10.57
CA THR A 59 9.67 9.31 9.44
C THR A 59 11.05 9.69 8.89
N ALA A 60 11.38 10.97 8.80
CA ALA A 60 12.70 11.43 8.33
C ALA A 60 13.82 11.03 9.30
N ASP A 61 13.62 11.22 10.61
CA ASP A 61 14.59 10.83 11.64
C ASP A 61 14.77 9.30 11.68
N VAL A 62 13.68 8.57 11.51
CA VAL A 62 13.72 7.09 11.40
C VAL A 62 14.58 6.69 10.20
N LEU A 63 14.36 7.30 9.02
CA LEU A 63 15.10 6.99 7.81
C LEU A 63 16.62 7.23 7.97
N GLU A 64 17.01 8.28 8.69
CA GLU A 64 18.42 8.55 8.97
C GLU A 64 19.08 7.44 9.78
N GLY A 65 18.34 6.82 10.69
CA GLY A 65 18.81 5.71 11.53
C GLY A 65 18.82 4.33 10.86
N LEU A 66 18.32 4.21 9.63
CA LEU A 66 18.31 2.93 8.91
C LEU A 66 19.68 2.57 8.33
N LYS A 67 20.12 1.34 8.59
CA LYS A 67 21.37 0.74 8.11
C LYS A 67 21.10 0.00 6.80
N LEU A 68 21.41 0.65 5.68
CA LEU A 68 21.08 0.14 4.34
C LEU A 68 22.28 -0.47 3.60
N GLU A 69 23.46 -0.56 4.25
CA GLU A 69 24.63 -1.19 3.64
C GLU A 69 24.39 -2.69 3.45
N ASN A 70 24.59 -3.17 2.23
CA ASN A 70 24.38 -4.57 1.84
C ASN A 70 22.95 -5.10 2.01
N VAL A 71 21.95 -4.21 2.00
CA VAL A 71 20.53 -4.54 2.05
C VAL A 71 19.93 -4.42 0.65
N SER A 72 19.24 -5.48 0.19
CA SER A 72 18.52 -5.49 -1.10
C SER A 72 17.09 -4.98 -1.00
N THR A 73 16.52 -4.95 0.20
CA THR A 73 15.15 -4.48 0.49
C THR A 73 15.01 -3.01 0.12
N LYS A 74 14.01 -2.68 -0.69
CA LYS A 74 13.72 -1.32 -1.13
C LYS A 74 12.80 -0.64 -0.14
N LEU A 75 12.98 0.66 0.04
CA LEU A 75 12.12 1.45 0.92
C LEU A 75 10.95 2.06 0.16
N LEU A 76 9.76 1.92 0.73
CA LEU A 76 8.53 2.57 0.31
C LEU A 76 8.06 3.52 1.42
N ALA A 77 7.66 4.74 1.02
CA ALA A 77 7.02 5.70 1.91
C ALA A 77 5.65 6.12 1.36
N ILE A 78 4.64 6.20 2.23
CA ILE A 78 3.31 6.66 1.86
C ILE A 78 3.27 8.18 1.78
N VAL A 79 2.60 8.69 0.74
CA VAL A 79 2.34 10.11 0.52
C VAL A 79 0.85 10.31 0.20
N ALA A 80 0.27 11.44 0.62
CA ALA A 80 -1.15 11.75 0.38
C ALA A 80 -1.37 12.96 -0.54
N ASN A 81 -0.31 13.66 -0.90
CA ASN A 81 -0.35 14.84 -1.77
C ASN A 81 1.05 15.15 -2.33
N LEU A 82 1.10 16.13 -3.26
CA LEU A 82 2.34 16.52 -3.94
C LEU A 82 3.41 17.03 -2.95
N ARG A 83 3.04 17.76 -1.90
CA ARG A 83 4.00 18.25 -0.90
C ARG A 83 4.72 17.09 -0.21
N GLY A 84 3.96 16.10 0.31
CA GLY A 84 4.56 14.91 0.94
C GLY A 84 5.40 14.09 -0.05
N ALA A 85 4.97 14.03 -1.32
CA ALA A 85 5.74 13.39 -2.37
C ALA A 85 7.08 14.09 -2.64
N GLN A 86 7.09 15.43 -2.67
CA GLN A 86 8.32 16.23 -2.82
C GLN A 86 9.27 16.03 -1.63
N GLU A 87 8.73 16.06 -0.40
CA GLU A 87 9.51 15.78 0.81
C GLU A 87 10.15 14.39 0.76
N ALA A 88 9.38 13.35 0.43
CA ALA A 88 9.87 11.98 0.31
C ALA A 88 10.88 11.80 -0.84
N ALA A 89 10.64 12.45 -1.98
CA ALA A 89 11.51 12.36 -3.16
C ALA A 89 12.91 12.94 -2.92
N ALA A 90 13.05 13.89 -1.99
CA ALA A 90 14.34 14.46 -1.61
C ALA A 90 15.29 13.44 -0.94
N PHE A 91 14.79 12.31 -0.46
CA PHE A 91 15.61 11.26 0.15
C PHE A 91 16.02 10.20 -0.88
N PRO A 92 17.30 10.12 -1.27
CA PRO A 92 17.77 9.13 -2.26
C PRO A 92 17.51 7.67 -1.86
N LYS A 93 17.48 7.38 -0.57
CA LYS A 93 17.26 6.04 0.01
C LYS A 93 15.85 5.49 -0.26
N ILE A 94 14.84 6.35 -0.46
CA ILE A 94 13.47 5.94 -0.77
C ILE A 94 13.37 5.57 -2.23
N ARG A 95 12.90 4.36 -2.56
CA ARG A 95 12.70 3.90 -3.93
C ARG A 95 11.28 4.13 -4.41
N TYR A 96 10.29 3.85 -3.56
CA TYR A 96 8.89 3.85 -3.91
C TYR A 96 8.11 4.93 -3.16
N LEU A 97 7.21 5.63 -3.87
CA LEU A 97 6.22 6.51 -3.29
C LEU A 97 4.85 5.85 -3.40
N GLY A 98 4.30 5.43 -2.26
CA GLY A 98 2.99 4.81 -2.17
C GLY A 98 1.88 5.86 -2.07
N TYR A 99 0.89 5.81 -2.94
CA TYR A 99 -0.26 6.71 -2.90
C TYR A 99 -1.58 5.93 -2.78
N PRO A 100 -2.42 6.20 -1.75
CA PRO A 100 -3.72 5.58 -1.60
C PRO A 100 -4.74 6.30 -2.50
N PHE A 101 -5.12 5.65 -3.59
CA PHE A 101 -6.18 6.07 -4.50
C PHE A 101 -7.43 5.25 -4.23
N SER A 102 -8.53 5.87 -3.81
CA SER A 102 -9.78 5.14 -3.57
C SER A 102 -10.71 5.21 -4.77
N ILE A 103 -11.43 4.10 -4.99
CA ILE A 103 -12.55 4.03 -5.93
C ILE A 103 -13.90 4.35 -5.26
N SER A 104 -13.91 4.61 -3.95
CA SER A 104 -15.03 5.15 -3.18
C SER A 104 -14.82 6.64 -2.96
N GLU A 105 -15.73 7.47 -3.45
CA GLU A 105 -15.67 8.93 -3.29
C GLU A 105 -15.68 9.34 -1.82
N THR A 106 -16.55 8.69 -1.04
CA THR A 106 -16.67 8.94 0.40
C THR A 106 -15.35 8.64 1.13
N PHE A 107 -14.73 7.50 0.81
CA PHE A 107 -13.45 7.15 1.44
C PHE A 107 -12.30 8.04 0.95
N GLN A 108 -12.28 8.38 -0.34
CA GLN A 108 -11.26 9.27 -0.89
C GLN A 108 -11.26 10.61 -0.18
N GLN A 109 -12.45 11.17 0.05
CA GLN A 109 -12.62 12.43 0.79
C GLN A 109 -12.15 12.29 2.24
N ARG A 110 -12.48 11.18 2.93
CA ARG A 110 -12.07 10.93 4.32
C ARG A 110 -10.55 10.74 4.44
N ASN A 111 -9.96 9.97 3.55
CA ASN A 111 -8.57 9.54 3.66
C ASN A 111 -7.57 10.60 3.24
N THR A 112 -7.83 11.31 2.15
CA THR A 112 -6.88 12.28 1.59
C THR A 112 -7.42 13.69 1.45
N ASN A 113 -8.66 13.93 1.92
CA ASN A 113 -9.37 15.21 1.76
C ASN A 113 -9.37 15.69 0.31
N ALA A 114 -9.75 14.79 -0.61
CA ALA A 114 -9.85 15.05 -2.04
C ALA A 114 -10.96 14.20 -2.67
N SER A 115 -11.53 14.68 -3.75
CA SER A 115 -12.37 13.87 -4.64
C SER A 115 -11.52 12.87 -5.43
N ILE A 116 -12.16 11.86 -6.05
CA ILE A 116 -11.48 10.95 -6.97
C ILE A 116 -10.84 11.72 -8.14
N ALA A 117 -11.51 12.74 -8.65
CA ALA A 117 -11.00 13.57 -9.74
C ALA A 117 -9.73 14.35 -9.34
N GLU A 118 -9.72 14.99 -8.17
CA GLU A 118 -8.53 15.66 -7.62
C GLU A 118 -7.42 14.67 -7.30
N SER A 119 -7.75 13.47 -6.81
CA SER A 119 -6.77 12.42 -6.58
C SER A 119 -6.11 11.94 -7.86
N LEU A 120 -6.85 11.88 -8.96
CA LEU A 120 -6.28 11.54 -10.26
C LEU A 120 -5.24 12.58 -10.73
N GLN A 121 -5.52 13.87 -10.54
CA GLN A 121 -4.53 14.94 -10.80
C GLN A 121 -3.29 14.79 -9.94
N ARG A 122 -3.46 14.48 -8.65
CA ARG A 122 -2.31 14.19 -7.75
C ARG A 122 -1.48 13.01 -8.23
N VAL A 123 -2.13 11.96 -8.76
CA VAL A 123 -1.40 10.82 -9.35
C VAL A 123 -0.55 11.28 -10.53
N GLU A 124 -1.07 12.12 -11.43
CA GLU A 124 -0.30 12.68 -12.55
C GLU A 124 0.93 13.45 -12.05
N GLU A 125 0.73 14.37 -11.09
CA GLU A 125 1.83 15.13 -10.48
C GLU A 125 2.88 14.24 -9.80
N ILE A 126 2.45 13.16 -9.12
CA ILE A 126 3.36 12.21 -8.48
C ILE A 126 4.13 11.40 -9.52
N VAL A 127 3.51 10.99 -10.63
CA VAL A 127 4.18 10.29 -11.73
C VAL A 127 5.30 11.16 -12.32
N GLU A 128 4.99 12.42 -12.62
CA GLU A 128 5.98 13.38 -13.14
C GLU A 128 7.14 13.60 -12.15
N LEU A 129 6.81 13.80 -10.87
CA LEU A 129 7.80 13.95 -9.81
C LEU A 129 8.71 12.72 -9.70
N CYS A 130 8.13 11.52 -9.72
CA CYS A 130 8.88 10.26 -9.64
C CYS A 130 9.83 10.09 -10.81
N ALA A 131 9.40 10.40 -12.03
CA ALA A 131 10.23 10.32 -13.23
C ALA A 131 11.46 11.24 -13.13
N GLY A 132 11.29 12.46 -12.59
CA GLY A 132 12.38 13.42 -12.39
C GLY A 132 13.34 13.10 -11.24
N ASN A 133 12.99 12.18 -10.33
CA ASN A 133 13.74 11.92 -9.09
C ASN A 133 14.20 10.46 -8.92
N ASN A 134 14.16 9.65 -9.99
CA ASN A 134 14.51 8.22 -9.94
C ASN A 134 13.70 7.44 -8.88
N LYS A 135 12.43 7.80 -8.74
CA LYS A 135 11.45 7.12 -7.88
C LYS A 135 10.45 6.38 -8.76
N GLU A 136 9.69 5.51 -8.13
CA GLU A 136 8.61 4.78 -8.79
C GLU A 136 7.33 4.86 -7.96
N PRO A 137 6.20 5.28 -8.54
CA PRO A 137 4.94 5.34 -7.83
C PRO A 137 4.34 3.94 -7.66
N VAL A 138 3.78 3.69 -6.48
CA VAL A 138 2.96 2.51 -6.15
C VAL A 138 1.57 3.01 -5.80
N ILE A 139 0.55 2.58 -6.55
CA ILE A 139 -0.83 2.97 -6.27
C ILE A 139 -1.55 1.86 -5.53
N TYR A 140 -2.10 2.20 -4.37
CA TYR A 140 -2.99 1.33 -3.60
C TYR A 140 -4.44 1.66 -3.95
N ILE A 141 -5.15 0.77 -4.64
CA ILE A 141 -6.58 0.95 -4.91
C ILE A 141 -7.37 0.60 -3.66
N SER A 142 -7.62 1.60 -2.83
CA SER A 142 -8.43 1.46 -1.62
C SER A 142 -9.89 1.19 -1.96
N MET A 143 -10.57 0.44 -1.10
CA MET A 143 -11.94 -0.06 -1.31
C MET A 143 -12.06 -0.93 -2.57
N GLY A 144 -10.98 -1.59 -2.98
CA GLY A 144 -10.89 -2.40 -4.18
C GLY A 144 -11.82 -3.62 -4.20
N PHE A 145 -12.34 -4.04 -3.06
CA PHE A 145 -13.23 -5.19 -2.93
C PHE A 145 -14.62 -4.84 -2.36
N GLY A 146 -14.91 -3.57 -2.16
CA GLY A 146 -16.15 -3.09 -1.60
C GLY A 146 -15.94 -1.97 -0.59
N ASN A 147 -17.03 -1.31 -0.19
CA ASN A 147 -17.00 -0.23 0.78
C ASN A 147 -18.24 -0.26 1.70
N PRO A 148 -18.14 0.25 2.94
CA PRO A 148 -19.26 0.29 3.88
C PRO A 148 -20.15 1.53 3.73
N TYR A 149 -19.83 2.43 2.77
CA TYR A 149 -20.46 3.76 2.66
C TYR A 149 -21.65 3.79 1.70
N GLY A 150 -21.92 2.68 0.98
CA GLY A 150 -22.95 2.63 -0.05
C GLY A 150 -22.56 3.27 -1.37
N ASP A 151 -21.29 3.61 -1.56
CA ASP A 151 -20.76 4.02 -2.85
C ASP A 151 -20.81 2.86 -3.84
N ALA A 152 -21.04 3.16 -5.11
CA ALA A 152 -21.12 2.15 -6.16
C ALA A 152 -19.82 1.32 -6.23
N TRP A 153 -19.99 0.00 -6.20
CA TRP A 153 -18.88 -0.94 -6.37
C TRP A 153 -19.31 -2.14 -7.21
N ASN A 154 -18.50 -2.48 -8.15
CA ASN A 154 -18.52 -3.76 -8.85
C ASN A 154 -17.12 -4.02 -9.45
N PRO A 155 -16.81 -5.24 -9.92
CA PRO A 155 -15.50 -5.55 -10.51
C PRO A 155 -15.12 -4.67 -11.71
N ASP A 156 -16.08 -4.28 -12.55
CA ASP A 156 -15.81 -3.46 -13.74
C ASP A 156 -15.29 -2.06 -13.38
N ILE A 157 -15.76 -1.49 -12.26
CA ILE A 157 -15.26 -0.22 -11.73
C ILE A 157 -13.77 -0.37 -11.35
N VAL A 158 -13.40 -1.46 -10.67
CA VAL A 158 -12.00 -1.72 -10.28
C VAL A 158 -11.14 -1.89 -11.53
N ILE A 159 -11.58 -2.72 -12.48
CA ILE A 159 -10.88 -2.96 -13.74
C ILE A 159 -10.69 -1.66 -14.53
N HIS A 160 -11.71 -0.82 -14.60
CA HIS A 160 -11.64 0.48 -15.25
C HIS A 160 -10.53 1.36 -14.63
N TRP A 161 -10.49 1.47 -13.31
CA TRP A 161 -9.51 2.31 -12.63
C TRP A 161 -8.09 1.75 -12.73
N VAL A 162 -7.91 0.43 -12.63
CA VAL A 162 -6.58 -0.19 -12.84
C VAL A 162 -6.06 0.13 -14.24
N LYS A 163 -6.88 -0.05 -15.28
CA LYS A 163 -6.49 0.25 -16.67
C LYS A 163 -6.16 1.73 -16.85
N LYS A 164 -7.00 2.61 -16.32
CA LYS A 164 -6.77 4.06 -16.41
C LYS A 164 -5.45 4.46 -15.76
N LEU A 165 -5.14 3.95 -14.59
CA LEU A 165 -3.88 4.21 -13.90
C LEU A 165 -2.68 3.62 -14.66
N ALA A 166 -2.82 2.42 -15.23
CA ALA A 166 -1.81 1.81 -16.08
C ALA A 166 -1.50 2.66 -17.32
N ASP A 167 -2.52 3.23 -17.97
CA ASP A 167 -2.39 4.12 -19.12
C ASP A 167 -1.68 5.45 -18.76
N MET A 168 -1.80 5.89 -17.51
CA MET A 168 -1.05 7.04 -16.96
C MET A 168 0.41 6.73 -16.66
N GLY A 169 0.87 5.49 -16.90
CA GLY A 169 2.26 5.08 -16.72
C GLY A 169 2.56 4.41 -15.38
N ILE A 170 1.56 4.15 -14.54
CA ILE A 170 1.75 3.40 -13.30
C ILE A 170 2.14 1.96 -13.63
N ARG A 171 3.19 1.46 -12.96
CA ARG A 171 3.73 0.11 -13.17
C ARG A 171 3.52 -0.83 -11.98
N ILE A 172 3.13 -0.31 -10.81
CA ILE A 172 2.85 -1.10 -9.62
C ILE A 172 1.52 -0.64 -9.05
N ILE A 173 0.54 -1.56 -9.00
CA ILE A 173 -0.80 -1.29 -8.45
C ILE A 173 -1.16 -2.42 -7.49
N ALA A 174 -1.46 -2.09 -6.24
CA ALA A 174 -1.95 -3.04 -5.25
C ALA A 174 -3.48 -2.88 -5.06
N LEU A 175 -4.22 -3.97 -5.20
CA LEU A 175 -5.65 -4.00 -4.86
C LEU A 175 -5.79 -4.13 -3.34
N ALA A 176 -6.38 -3.12 -2.70
CA ALA A 176 -6.50 -3.07 -1.26
C ALA A 176 -7.92 -3.45 -0.79
N ASP A 177 -7.99 -4.48 0.04
CA ASP A 177 -9.18 -4.90 0.79
C ASP A 177 -9.28 -4.11 2.10
N THR A 178 -9.48 -2.81 1.97
CA THR A 178 -9.34 -1.83 3.06
C THR A 178 -10.18 -2.15 4.31
N VAL A 179 -11.30 -2.85 4.13
CA VAL A 179 -12.25 -3.20 5.20
C VAL A 179 -12.44 -4.71 5.37
N GLY A 180 -11.63 -5.53 4.71
CA GLY A 180 -11.62 -6.98 4.88
C GLY A 180 -12.82 -7.74 4.29
N VAL A 181 -13.52 -7.15 3.32
CA VAL A 181 -14.75 -7.71 2.72
C VAL A 181 -14.51 -8.57 1.48
N SER A 182 -13.27 -8.71 1.02
CA SER A 182 -12.97 -9.57 -0.12
C SER A 182 -13.31 -11.03 0.16
N THR A 183 -13.74 -11.72 -0.89
CA THR A 183 -13.92 -13.17 -0.89
C THR A 183 -12.97 -13.82 -1.89
N PRO A 184 -12.68 -15.13 -1.75
CA PRO A 184 -11.87 -15.84 -2.74
C PRO A 184 -12.40 -15.67 -4.18
N GLU A 185 -13.72 -15.59 -4.37
CA GLU A 185 -14.36 -15.40 -5.67
C GLU A 185 -14.06 -14.01 -6.24
N SER A 186 -14.23 -12.96 -5.45
CA SER A 186 -13.95 -11.58 -5.88
C SER A 186 -12.46 -11.37 -6.18
N ILE A 187 -11.58 -11.99 -5.40
CA ILE A 187 -10.13 -11.97 -5.61
C ILE A 187 -9.77 -12.67 -6.92
N ARG A 188 -10.25 -13.92 -7.12
CA ARG A 188 -10.01 -14.66 -8.39
C ARG A 188 -10.53 -13.88 -9.59
N HIS A 189 -11.73 -13.34 -9.49
CA HIS A 189 -12.32 -12.58 -10.59
C HIS A 189 -11.44 -11.40 -11.01
N LEU A 190 -11.05 -10.54 -10.06
CA LEU A 190 -10.25 -9.35 -10.36
C LEU A 190 -8.86 -9.69 -10.88
N PHE A 191 -8.11 -10.57 -10.22
CA PHE A 191 -6.76 -10.89 -10.66
C PHE A 191 -6.74 -11.66 -11.98
N SER A 192 -7.68 -12.60 -12.21
CA SER A 192 -7.77 -13.32 -13.48
C SER A 192 -8.16 -12.43 -14.66
N ALA A 193 -8.96 -11.37 -14.43
CA ALA A 193 -9.30 -10.41 -15.45
C ALA A 193 -8.15 -9.43 -15.74
N LEU A 194 -7.45 -8.98 -14.70
CA LEU A 194 -6.48 -7.87 -14.81
C LEU A 194 -5.09 -8.33 -15.25
N ILE A 195 -4.58 -9.46 -14.74
CA ILE A 195 -3.22 -9.91 -15.01
C ILE A 195 -2.95 -10.14 -16.51
N PRO A 196 -3.84 -10.80 -17.27
CA PRO A 196 -3.62 -10.97 -18.70
C PRO A 196 -3.69 -9.68 -19.51
N GLU A 197 -4.47 -8.69 -19.06
CA GLU A 197 -4.68 -7.43 -19.80
C GLU A 197 -3.67 -6.35 -19.41
N CYS A 198 -3.20 -6.36 -18.17
CA CYS A 198 -2.27 -5.37 -17.63
C CYS A 198 -0.85 -5.93 -17.46
N HIS A 199 -0.33 -6.65 -18.47
CA HIS A 199 0.96 -7.35 -18.41
C HIS A 199 2.20 -6.43 -18.23
N THR A 200 2.05 -5.13 -18.35
CA THR A 200 3.08 -4.13 -18.04
C THR A 200 3.02 -3.62 -16.60
N VAL A 201 1.99 -4.04 -15.84
CA VAL A 201 1.76 -3.63 -14.46
C VAL A 201 2.01 -4.80 -13.53
N GLU A 202 2.78 -4.59 -12.49
CA GLU A 202 2.90 -5.51 -11.36
C GLU A 202 1.68 -5.33 -10.46
N LEU A 203 0.76 -6.30 -10.52
CA LEU A 203 -0.43 -6.29 -9.67
C LEU A 203 -0.13 -6.96 -8.34
N GLY A 204 -0.45 -6.27 -7.24
CA GLY A 204 -0.28 -6.72 -5.87
C GLY A 204 -1.59 -6.89 -5.13
N ALA A 205 -1.54 -7.67 -4.05
CA ALA A 205 -2.63 -7.89 -3.12
C ALA A 205 -2.28 -7.30 -1.76
N HIS A 206 -3.03 -6.29 -1.33
CA HIS A 206 -2.97 -5.69 0.01
C HIS A 206 -4.26 -6.07 0.74
N LEU A 207 -4.26 -7.26 1.35
CA LEU A 207 -5.47 -7.86 1.93
C LEU A 207 -5.52 -7.64 3.44
N HIS A 208 -6.65 -7.12 3.90
CA HIS A 208 -6.98 -7.17 5.33
C HIS A 208 -7.74 -8.47 5.61
N THR A 209 -7.31 -9.19 6.64
CA THR A 209 -7.80 -10.54 6.90
C THR A 209 -8.00 -10.80 8.39
N HIS A 210 -8.94 -11.67 8.70
CA HIS A 210 -8.98 -12.34 10.00
C HIS A 210 -8.05 -13.55 10.01
N PRO A 211 -7.55 -13.97 11.18
CA PRO A 211 -6.64 -15.13 11.29
C PRO A 211 -7.17 -16.42 10.66
N ASP A 212 -8.49 -16.57 10.56
CA ASP A 212 -9.14 -17.77 10.04
C ASP A 212 -9.39 -17.74 8.52
N THR A 213 -9.23 -16.56 7.86
CA THR A 213 -9.61 -16.38 6.44
C THR A 213 -8.47 -15.96 5.53
N TRP A 214 -7.27 -15.69 6.06
CA TRP A 214 -6.14 -15.21 5.26
C TRP A 214 -5.73 -16.21 4.17
N LYS A 215 -5.69 -17.51 4.51
CA LYS A 215 -5.17 -18.55 3.61
C LYS A 215 -5.96 -18.65 2.32
N GLU A 216 -7.28 -18.73 2.40
CA GLU A 216 -8.15 -18.85 1.22
C GLU A 216 -8.08 -17.61 0.31
N LYS A 217 -7.88 -16.41 0.90
CA LYS A 217 -7.70 -15.17 0.15
C LYS A 217 -6.35 -15.14 -0.57
N VAL A 218 -5.28 -15.53 0.11
CA VAL A 218 -3.93 -15.59 -0.47
C VAL A 218 -3.85 -16.63 -1.57
N GLU A 219 -4.39 -17.84 -1.34
CA GLU A 219 -4.45 -18.91 -2.34
C GLU A 219 -5.22 -18.43 -3.58
N ALA A 220 -6.36 -17.76 -3.40
CA ALA A 220 -7.15 -17.22 -4.50
C ALA A 220 -6.35 -16.20 -5.36
N ALA A 221 -5.61 -15.29 -4.71
CA ALA A 221 -4.76 -14.34 -5.41
C ALA A 221 -3.57 -15.04 -6.12
N TRP A 222 -2.91 -15.97 -5.43
CA TRP A 222 -1.79 -16.72 -5.95
C TRP A 222 -2.16 -17.57 -7.17
N GLU A 223 -3.23 -18.34 -7.07
CA GLU A 223 -3.74 -19.19 -8.15
C GLU A 223 -4.15 -18.36 -9.38
N SER A 224 -4.61 -17.13 -9.17
CA SER A 224 -4.95 -16.17 -10.22
C SER A 224 -3.74 -15.43 -10.80
N GLY A 225 -2.52 -15.74 -10.36
CA GLY A 225 -1.28 -15.21 -10.92
C GLY A 225 -0.67 -14.02 -10.17
N CYS A 226 -1.24 -13.56 -9.06
CA CYS A 226 -0.62 -12.55 -8.21
C CYS A 226 0.72 -13.05 -7.64
N ARG A 227 1.74 -12.17 -7.65
CA ARG A 227 3.09 -12.49 -7.14
C ARG A 227 3.66 -11.39 -6.25
N ARG A 228 2.84 -10.41 -5.86
CA ARG A 228 3.17 -9.35 -4.93
C ARG A 228 2.15 -9.32 -3.80
N PHE A 229 2.60 -9.48 -2.56
CA PHE A 229 1.74 -9.54 -1.39
C PHE A 229 2.25 -8.61 -0.32
N ASP A 230 1.36 -7.77 0.19
CA ASP A 230 1.61 -6.90 1.31
C ASP A 230 1.12 -7.58 2.59
N SER A 231 1.92 -7.51 3.64
CA SER A 231 1.63 -8.14 4.93
C SER A 231 2.26 -7.34 6.07
N ALA A 232 1.91 -7.66 7.30
CA ALA A 232 2.55 -7.12 8.48
C ALA A 232 2.68 -8.20 9.55
N PHE A 233 3.78 -8.24 10.29
CA PHE A 233 3.96 -9.20 11.39
C PHE A 233 2.79 -9.14 12.38
N ASN A 234 2.36 -10.31 12.83
CA ASN A 234 1.19 -10.54 13.71
C ASN A 234 -0.14 -10.05 13.12
N GLY A 235 -0.22 -9.70 11.85
CA GLY A 235 -1.42 -9.14 11.23
C GLY A 235 -1.87 -7.82 11.86
N ILE A 236 -0.96 -7.09 12.52
CA ILE A 236 -1.26 -5.81 13.19
C ILE A 236 -1.52 -4.73 12.13
N GLY A 237 -2.41 -3.79 12.46
CA GLY A 237 -2.72 -2.64 11.63
C GLY A 237 -4.15 -2.64 11.13
N GLY A 238 -4.35 -2.03 9.99
CA GLY A 238 -5.63 -1.71 9.42
C GLY A 238 -5.78 -0.21 9.22
N CYS A 239 -6.75 0.21 8.40
CA CYS A 239 -6.91 1.61 8.07
C CYS A 239 -7.75 2.35 9.12
N PRO A 240 -7.16 3.25 9.95
CA PRO A 240 -7.90 3.97 10.98
C PRO A 240 -8.92 4.96 10.41
N MET A 241 -8.90 5.21 9.09
CA MET A 241 -9.83 6.11 8.40
C MET A 241 -11.02 5.37 7.79
N ALA A 242 -11.02 4.02 7.81
CA ALA A 242 -12.03 3.22 7.11
C ALA A 242 -13.33 3.07 7.87
N ASP A 243 -13.30 2.57 9.11
CA ASP A 243 -14.47 2.37 9.96
C ASP A 243 -14.04 2.08 11.41
N ASP A 244 -15.01 2.03 12.34
CA ASP A 244 -14.78 1.84 13.77
C ASP A 244 -14.22 0.46 14.15
N ARG A 245 -14.35 -0.54 13.27
CA ARG A 245 -13.85 -1.89 13.51
C ARG A 245 -12.73 -2.24 12.53
N LEU A 246 -11.48 -2.08 12.98
CA LEU A 246 -10.30 -2.42 12.20
C LEU A 246 -10.24 -3.93 11.92
N VAL A 247 -10.01 -4.26 10.64
CA VAL A 247 -9.56 -5.59 10.23
C VAL A 247 -8.06 -5.49 10.01
N GLY A 248 -7.28 -6.38 10.62
CA GLY A 248 -5.83 -6.37 10.57
C GLY A 248 -5.27 -6.69 9.19
N ASN A 249 -3.99 -6.43 9.02
CA ASN A 249 -3.24 -6.88 7.86
C ASN A 249 -3.18 -8.42 7.80
N MET A 250 -2.83 -8.96 6.64
CA MET A 250 -2.40 -10.35 6.54
C MET A 250 -1.14 -10.54 7.39
N ALA A 251 -1.08 -11.59 8.23
CA ALA A 251 0.09 -11.87 9.04
C ALA A 251 1.23 -12.40 8.17
N THR A 252 2.41 -11.77 8.27
CA THR A 252 3.59 -12.11 7.45
C THR A 252 4.10 -13.52 7.72
N GLU A 253 4.03 -13.97 8.97
CA GLU A 253 4.51 -15.27 9.43
C GLU A 253 3.54 -16.43 9.16
N ALA A 254 2.34 -16.19 8.64
CA ALA A 254 1.32 -17.20 8.35
C ALA A 254 1.41 -17.81 6.93
#